data_c3f2676af415d7fc8ec1ae97a37fabad
#
_entry.id   c3f2676af415d7fc8ec1ae97a37fabad
#
_cell.length_a   1.000
_cell.length_b   1.000
_cell.length_c   1.000
_cell.angle_alpha   90.00
_cell.angle_beta   90.00
_cell.angle_gamma   90.00
#
_symmetry.space_group_name_H-M   'P 1'
#
loop_
_entity.id
_entity.type
_entity.pdbx_description
1 polymer ?
#
loop_
_entity_poly.entity_id
_entity_poly.type
_entity_poly.pdbx_seq_one_letter_code
_entity_poly.pdbx_strand_id
1 'polypeptide(L)'
;SGAASRMFKFLNEFLNEFDSENETINSYINKKNSSNLTVFLTGIEKFPFYDTIDTILKELHSDFSSWESDQKNHHFIKLLLDTEYFNFSNKPKAILPFHKYLTHTATPIEEHLNESALYASSKSVSHLHFTISDIHQSQFEKIIEDEIRKVETKTQTKINITFSFQNPSTDTIAVGLDNMPFRNDMGKLVFRPAGHGALIDNLNQMD
;
A
#
# COMPACT_ATOMS: atom_id res chain seq x y z
N SER A 1 1.17 -1.70 -10.72
CA SER A 1 0.65 -1.92 -9.37
C SER A 1 -0.19 -0.72 -8.92
N GLY A 2 -1.43 -0.96 -8.51
CA GLY A 2 -2.36 0.12 -8.10
C GLY A 2 -2.11 0.61 -6.67
N ALA A 3 -2.45 1.87 -6.39
CA ALA A 3 -2.39 2.48 -5.07
C ALA A 3 -3.29 1.74 -4.06
N ALA A 4 -2.89 1.76 -2.79
CA ALA A 4 -3.60 1.12 -1.71
C ALA A 4 -4.79 1.94 -1.15
N SER A 5 -5.10 3.09 -1.76
CA SER A 5 -6.11 4.04 -1.27
C SER A 5 -7.48 3.43 -0.96
N ARG A 6 -7.95 2.50 -1.80
CA ARG A 6 -9.22 1.78 -1.55
C ARG A 6 -9.15 0.84 -0.36
N MET A 7 -7.98 0.24 -0.12
CA MET A 7 -7.75 -0.68 1.01
C MET A 7 -7.86 0.04 2.35
N PHE A 8 -7.33 1.26 2.43
CA PHE A 8 -7.31 2.07 3.65
C PHE A 8 -8.41 3.14 3.69
N LYS A 9 -9.41 3.06 2.78
CA LYS A 9 -10.49 4.06 2.73
C LYS A 9 -11.20 4.22 4.08
N PHE A 10 -11.57 3.11 4.72
CA PHE A 10 -12.27 3.12 6.01
C PHE A 10 -11.44 3.73 7.15
N LEU A 11 -10.11 3.64 7.10
CA LEU A 11 -9.23 4.29 8.07
C LEU A 11 -9.15 5.81 7.82
N ASN A 12 -9.13 6.25 6.56
CA ASN A 12 -9.21 7.67 6.23
C ASN A 12 -10.57 8.26 6.67
N GLU A 13 -11.67 7.53 6.45
CA GLU A 13 -13.00 7.94 6.91
C GLU A 13 -13.02 8.06 8.44
N PHE A 14 -12.44 7.08 9.15
CA PHE A 14 -12.31 7.11 10.60
C PHE A 14 -11.54 8.35 11.07
N LEU A 15 -10.35 8.63 10.53
CA LEU A 15 -9.54 9.79 10.93
C LEU A 15 -10.22 11.13 10.66
N ASN A 16 -11.06 11.21 9.62
CA ASN A 16 -11.75 12.45 9.25
C ASN A 16 -13.02 12.70 10.08
N GLU A 17 -13.61 11.67 10.66
CA GLU A 17 -14.94 11.75 11.27
C GLU A 17 -14.96 11.46 12.77
N PHE A 18 -13.91 10.81 13.31
CA PHE A 18 -13.81 10.43 14.71
C PHE A 18 -13.43 11.63 15.58
N ASP A 19 -14.26 11.89 16.58
CA ASP A 19 -14.03 12.93 17.59
C ASP A 19 -13.40 12.33 18.85
N SER A 20 -12.07 12.33 18.90
CA SER A 20 -11.31 11.72 19.99
C SER A 20 -11.54 12.38 21.37
N GLU A 21 -12.15 13.58 21.43
CA GLU A 21 -12.44 14.27 22.67
C GLU A 21 -13.81 13.87 23.26
N ASN A 22 -14.78 13.53 22.40
CA ASN A 22 -16.17 13.37 22.78
C ASN A 22 -16.73 11.97 22.57
N GLU A 23 -16.04 11.05 21.87
CA GLU A 23 -16.52 9.69 21.66
C GLU A 23 -15.41 8.64 21.79
N THR A 24 -15.79 7.40 22.09
CA THR A 24 -14.89 6.24 22.04
C THR A 24 -14.88 5.61 20.65
N ILE A 25 -13.82 4.87 20.33
CA ILE A 25 -13.74 4.13 19.06
C ILE A 25 -14.91 3.13 18.95
N ASN A 26 -15.30 2.47 20.02
CA ASN A 26 -16.46 1.58 20.04
C ASN A 26 -17.77 2.32 19.72
N SER A 27 -17.96 3.53 20.26
CA SER A 27 -19.12 4.37 19.95
C SER A 27 -19.15 4.75 18.47
N TYR A 28 -18.01 5.17 17.90
CA TYR A 28 -17.88 5.45 16.48
C TYR A 28 -18.22 4.23 15.61
N ILE A 29 -17.65 3.05 15.93
CA ILE A 29 -17.91 1.79 15.21
C ILE A 29 -19.39 1.47 15.17
N ASN A 30 -20.08 1.56 16.30
CA ASN A 30 -21.51 1.29 16.39
C ASN A 30 -22.34 2.30 15.61
N LYS A 31 -22.03 3.59 15.73
CA LYS A 31 -22.70 4.69 15.02
C LYS A 31 -22.58 4.57 13.51
N LYS A 32 -21.40 4.16 13.01
CA LYS A 32 -21.10 4.05 11.57
C LYS A 32 -21.29 2.64 11.02
N ASN A 33 -21.56 1.66 11.85
CA ASN A 33 -21.59 0.23 11.48
C ASN A 33 -20.31 -0.20 10.74
N SER A 34 -19.13 0.25 11.25
CA SER A 34 -17.83 0.08 10.60
C SER A 34 -17.21 -1.27 10.90
N SER A 35 -17.70 -2.33 10.26
CA SER A 35 -17.16 -3.70 10.41
C SER A 35 -15.68 -3.82 10.02
N ASN A 36 -15.24 -3.10 8.99
CA ASN A 36 -13.84 -3.11 8.57
C ASN A 36 -12.88 -2.56 9.64
N LEU A 37 -13.29 -1.49 10.32
CA LEU A 37 -12.50 -0.93 11.43
C LEU A 37 -12.45 -1.91 12.61
N THR A 38 -13.56 -2.57 12.93
CA THR A 38 -13.60 -3.62 13.97
C THR A 38 -12.60 -4.73 13.67
N VAL A 39 -12.63 -5.27 12.44
CA VAL A 39 -11.73 -6.36 12.03
C VAL A 39 -10.27 -5.89 12.05
N PHE A 40 -10.00 -4.69 11.57
CA PHE A 40 -8.65 -4.10 11.59
C PHE A 40 -8.10 -4.00 13.01
N LEU A 41 -8.85 -3.39 13.93
CA LEU A 41 -8.42 -3.20 15.32
C LEU A 41 -8.29 -4.52 16.09
N THR A 42 -9.17 -5.48 15.84
CA THR A 42 -9.09 -6.82 16.46
C THR A 42 -7.82 -7.56 16.04
N GLY A 43 -7.34 -7.33 14.82
CA GLY A 43 -6.16 -7.99 14.28
C GLY A 43 -4.92 -7.10 14.20
N ILE A 44 -4.92 -5.90 14.78
CA ILE A 44 -3.90 -4.87 14.56
C ILE A 44 -2.47 -5.35 14.82
N GLU A 45 -2.24 -6.11 15.88
CA GLU A 45 -0.93 -6.66 16.27
C GLU A 45 -0.41 -7.75 15.32
N LYS A 46 -1.30 -8.32 14.49
CA LYS A 46 -0.94 -9.36 13.52
C LYS A 46 -0.41 -8.80 12.21
N PHE A 47 -0.59 -7.51 11.96
CA PHE A 47 -0.08 -6.90 10.74
C PHE A 47 1.45 -6.83 10.74
N PRO A 48 2.09 -7.08 9.58
CA PRO A 48 3.55 -7.07 9.45
C PRO A 48 4.21 -5.77 9.87
N PHE A 49 3.52 -4.65 9.75
CA PHE A 49 3.99 -3.30 10.05
C PHE A 49 3.72 -2.86 11.51
N TYR A 50 3.04 -3.69 12.32
CA TYR A 50 2.65 -3.30 13.68
C TYR A 50 3.83 -2.93 14.55
N ASP A 51 4.81 -3.82 14.66
CA ASP A 51 5.96 -3.64 15.55
C ASP A 51 6.77 -2.37 15.20
N THR A 52 6.86 -2.08 13.89
CA THR A 52 7.56 -0.88 13.40
C THR A 52 6.84 0.40 13.80
N ILE A 53 5.52 0.45 13.60
CA ILE A 53 4.70 1.63 13.95
C ILE A 53 4.66 1.82 15.47
N ASP A 54 4.47 0.76 16.23
CA ASP A 54 4.46 0.79 17.69
C ASP A 54 5.78 1.31 18.27
N THR A 55 6.91 0.89 17.70
CA THR A 55 8.24 1.39 18.09
C THR A 55 8.35 2.89 17.84
N ILE A 56 7.97 3.37 16.66
CA ILE A 56 8.04 4.79 16.32
C ILE A 56 7.10 5.60 17.22
N LEU A 57 5.91 5.11 17.53
CA LEU A 57 5.01 5.79 18.47
C LEU A 57 5.63 5.97 19.86
N LYS A 58 6.32 4.95 20.37
CA LYS A 58 7.04 5.01 21.64
C LYS A 58 8.20 6.00 21.62
N GLU A 59 8.87 6.12 20.48
CA GLU A 59 9.95 7.11 20.31
C GLU A 59 9.43 8.55 20.22
N LEU A 60 8.30 8.75 19.54
CA LEU A 60 7.69 10.08 19.37
C LEU A 60 6.97 10.59 20.62
N HIS A 61 6.48 9.69 21.47
CA HIS A 61 5.63 10.03 22.61
C HIS A 61 6.14 9.38 23.90
N SER A 62 6.81 10.17 24.75
CA SER A 62 7.38 9.70 26.02
C SER A 62 6.34 9.18 27.01
N ASP A 63 5.09 9.61 26.88
CA ASP A 63 3.92 9.22 27.68
C ASP A 63 3.11 8.07 27.08
N PHE A 64 3.54 7.48 25.95
CA PHE A 64 2.83 6.42 25.22
C PHE A 64 2.39 5.26 26.13
N SER A 65 3.20 4.89 27.10
CA SER A 65 2.87 3.79 28.03
C SER A 65 1.63 4.05 28.87
N SER A 66 1.31 5.32 29.14
CA SER A 66 0.14 5.74 29.92
C SER A 66 -1.14 5.90 29.10
N TRP A 67 -1.02 5.83 27.76
CA TRP A 67 -2.17 6.02 26.88
C TRP A 67 -3.18 4.89 26.98
N GLU A 68 -4.46 5.25 26.93
CA GLU A 68 -5.55 4.31 26.78
C GLU A 68 -5.56 3.66 25.39
N SER A 69 -6.25 2.54 25.27
CA SER A 69 -6.30 1.75 24.02
C SER A 69 -6.78 2.57 22.81
N ASP A 70 -7.82 3.37 22.99
CA ASP A 70 -8.39 4.19 21.93
C ASP A 70 -7.38 5.24 21.44
N GLN A 71 -6.65 5.85 22.35
CA GLN A 71 -5.60 6.82 22.02
C GLN A 71 -4.47 6.15 21.23
N LYS A 72 -4.00 4.97 21.67
CA LYS A 72 -2.98 4.19 20.96
C LYS A 72 -3.42 3.83 19.55
N ASN A 73 -4.63 3.30 19.41
CA ASN A 73 -5.19 2.91 18.11
C ASN A 73 -5.39 4.10 17.17
N HIS A 74 -5.87 5.21 17.67
CA HIS A 74 -6.04 6.43 16.86
C HIS A 74 -4.70 6.95 16.33
N HIS A 75 -3.67 7.04 17.18
CA HIS A 75 -2.34 7.49 16.78
C HIS A 75 -1.64 6.48 15.86
N PHE A 76 -1.86 5.19 16.08
CA PHE A 76 -1.37 4.15 15.18
C PHE A 76 -1.92 4.33 13.76
N ILE A 77 -3.24 4.51 13.62
CA ILE A 77 -3.88 4.74 12.32
C ILE A 77 -3.40 6.04 11.70
N LYS A 78 -3.26 7.09 12.51
CA LYS A 78 -2.73 8.39 12.05
C LYS A 78 -1.33 8.22 11.46
N LEU A 79 -0.41 7.58 12.17
CA LEU A 79 0.96 7.38 11.71
C LEU A 79 1.04 6.50 10.45
N LEU A 80 0.19 5.46 10.37
CA LEU A 80 0.08 4.56 9.21
C LEU A 80 -0.26 5.32 7.93
N LEU A 81 -1.13 6.34 8.01
CA LEU A 81 -1.62 7.08 6.86
C LEU A 81 -0.91 8.40 6.61
N ASP A 82 -0.19 8.92 7.60
CA ASP A 82 0.53 10.19 7.53
C ASP A 82 1.57 10.19 6.41
N THR A 83 1.55 11.25 5.59
CA THR A 83 2.41 11.42 4.40
C THR A 83 3.89 11.57 4.74
N GLU A 84 4.21 12.09 5.92
CA GLU A 84 5.59 12.27 6.40
C GLU A 84 6.19 10.99 6.98
N TYR A 85 5.33 10.00 7.29
CA TYR A 85 5.75 8.73 7.88
C TYR A 85 5.53 7.56 6.93
N PHE A 86 4.46 6.78 7.13
CA PHE A 86 4.25 5.55 6.37
C PHE A 86 3.53 5.76 5.04
N ASN A 87 2.58 6.68 4.98
CA ASN A 87 1.85 7.06 3.76
C ASN A 87 1.26 5.87 2.99
N PHE A 88 0.70 4.89 3.70
CA PHE A 88 0.28 3.62 3.09
C PHE A 88 -0.85 3.79 2.08
N SER A 89 -1.75 4.76 2.28
CA SER A 89 -2.86 5.01 1.35
C SER A 89 -2.40 5.40 -0.05
N ASN A 90 -1.26 6.09 -0.16
CA ASN A 90 -0.77 6.62 -1.44
C ASN A 90 0.29 5.73 -2.09
N LYS A 91 0.81 4.75 -1.35
CA LYS A 91 1.81 3.81 -1.88
C LYS A 91 1.16 2.70 -2.71
N PRO A 92 1.86 2.18 -3.72
CA PRO A 92 1.44 0.97 -4.42
C PRO A 92 1.42 -0.23 -3.46
N LYS A 93 0.44 -1.10 -3.60
CA LYS A 93 0.34 -2.32 -2.77
C LYS A 93 1.59 -3.20 -2.83
N ALA A 94 2.26 -3.23 -3.98
CA ALA A 94 3.43 -4.06 -4.21
C ALA A 94 4.62 -3.76 -3.30
N ILE A 95 4.73 -2.52 -2.79
CA ILE A 95 5.84 -2.09 -1.93
C ILE A 95 5.48 -2.06 -0.44
N LEU A 96 4.26 -2.43 -0.06
CA LEU A 96 3.83 -2.46 1.33
C LEU A 96 4.18 -3.83 1.97
N PRO A 97 4.63 -3.86 3.24
CA PRO A 97 4.95 -5.09 3.94
C PRO A 97 3.66 -5.82 4.34
N PHE A 98 3.17 -6.71 3.48
CA PHE A 98 1.92 -7.46 3.74
C PHE A 98 2.13 -8.90 4.20
N HIS A 99 3.34 -9.42 4.12
CA HIS A 99 3.66 -10.78 4.53
C HIS A 99 4.48 -10.79 5.81
N LYS A 100 4.06 -11.55 6.83
CA LYS A 100 4.77 -11.70 8.11
C LYS A 100 5.26 -13.13 8.23
N TYR A 101 6.56 -13.29 8.25
CA TYR A 101 7.26 -14.55 8.51
C TYR A 101 7.82 -14.57 9.93
N LEU A 102 8.34 -15.70 10.37
CA LEU A 102 8.93 -15.84 11.72
C LEU A 102 10.14 -14.92 11.93
N THR A 103 10.90 -14.65 10.88
CA THR A 103 12.18 -13.93 10.94
C THR A 103 12.19 -12.59 10.25
N HIS A 104 11.20 -12.28 9.43
CA HIS A 104 11.15 -11.04 8.65
C HIS A 104 9.74 -10.73 8.16
N THR A 105 9.58 -9.54 7.61
CA THR A 105 8.40 -9.12 6.85
C THR A 105 8.78 -8.97 5.38
N ALA A 106 7.86 -9.30 4.47
CA ALA A 106 8.09 -9.22 3.04
C ALA A 106 7.04 -8.36 2.33
N THR A 107 7.46 -7.77 1.22
CA THR A 107 6.57 -7.07 0.30
C THR A 107 6.06 -8.02 -0.78
N PRO A 108 4.93 -7.69 -1.47
CA PRO A 108 4.51 -8.46 -2.64
C PRO A 108 5.56 -8.54 -3.76
N ILE A 109 6.44 -7.54 -3.90
CA ILE A 109 7.56 -7.64 -4.87
C ILE A 109 8.47 -8.81 -4.51
N GLU A 110 8.88 -8.90 -3.24
CA GLU A 110 9.73 -10.00 -2.77
C GLU A 110 9.06 -11.36 -3.01
N GLU A 111 7.77 -11.47 -2.73
CA GLU A 111 7.01 -12.69 -3.04
C GLU A 111 7.01 -13.01 -4.53
N HIS A 112 6.79 -12.04 -5.40
CA HIS A 112 6.83 -12.24 -6.85
C HIS A 112 8.21 -12.64 -7.36
N LEU A 113 9.31 -12.15 -6.77
CA LEU A 113 10.66 -12.62 -7.08
C LEU A 113 10.81 -14.11 -6.73
N ASN A 114 10.39 -14.51 -5.52
CA ASN A 114 10.43 -15.90 -5.09
C ASN A 114 9.55 -16.81 -5.97
N GLU A 115 8.32 -16.40 -6.22
CA GLU A 115 7.36 -17.13 -7.05
C GLU A 115 7.88 -17.34 -8.47
N SER A 116 8.40 -16.28 -9.09
CA SER A 116 8.89 -16.35 -10.47
C SER A 116 10.08 -17.30 -10.61
N ALA A 117 10.99 -17.28 -9.64
CA ALA A 117 12.14 -18.17 -9.64
C ALA A 117 11.75 -19.64 -9.40
N LEU A 118 10.71 -19.90 -8.59
CA LEU A 118 10.33 -21.26 -8.20
C LEU A 118 9.48 -21.98 -9.25
N TYR A 119 8.55 -21.28 -9.91
CA TYR A 119 7.60 -21.95 -10.82
C TYR A 119 7.39 -21.26 -12.18
N ALA A 120 7.97 -20.09 -12.41
CA ALA A 120 7.90 -19.37 -13.69
C ALA A 120 9.28 -19.16 -14.32
N SER A 121 10.18 -20.13 -14.13
CA SER A 121 11.53 -20.12 -14.72
C SER A 121 11.70 -21.20 -15.76
N SER A 122 12.56 -20.92 -16.75
CA SER A 122 13.01 -21.89 -17.78
C SER A 122 14.51 -21.78 -17.94
N LYS A 123 15.21 -22.91 -17.94
CA LYS A 123 16.67 -23.00 -18.03
C LYS A 123 17.38 -22.08 -17.01
N SER A 124 16.88 -22.07 -15.76
CA SER A 124 17.37 -21.24 -14.67
C SER A 124 17.30 -19.72 -14.95
N VAL A 125 16.37 -19.28 -15.80
CA VAL A 125 16.10 -17.87 -16.05
C VAL A 125 14.61 -17.60 -15.87
N SER A 126 14.27 -16.54 -15.18
CA SER A 126 12.90 -16.02 -15.02
C SER A 126 12.81 -14.59 -15.54
N HIS A 127 11.64 -14.24 -16.04
CA HIS A 127 11.34 -12.90 -16.54
C HIS A 127 10.14 -12.33 -15.78
N LEU A 128 10.33 -11.19 -15.15
CA LEU A 128 9.27 -10.43 -14.48
C LEU A 128 9.07 -9.07 -15.15
N HIS A 129 7.80 -8.75 -15.40
CA HIS A 129 7.44 -7.45 -15.90
C HIS A 129 6.48 -6.74 -14.93
N PHE A 130 6.83 -5.50 -14.56
CA PHE A 130 5.99 -4.67 -13.69
C PHE A 130 5.48 -3.46 -14.46
N THR A 131 4.15 -3.30 -14.55
CA THR A 131 3.56 -2.02 -14.92
C THR A 131 3.34 -1.19 -13.67
N ILE A 132 3.98 -0.05 -13.60
CA ILE A 132 4.02 0.84 -12.43
C ILE A 132 3.71 2.29 -12.82
N SER A 133 3.49 3.15 -11.82
CA SER A 133 3.56 4.60 -12.01
C SER A 133 5.02 5.04 -11.91
N ASP A 134 5.42 5.96 -12.76
CA ASP A 134 6.78 6.53 -12.82
C ASP A 134 7.23 7.13 -11.48
N ILE A 135 6.32 7.78 -10.76
CA ILE A 135 6.59 8.36 -9.42
C ILE A 135 7.02 7.34 -8.36
N HIS A 136 6.77 6.05 -8.59
CA HIS A 136 7.12 4.97 -7.66
C HIS A 136 8.30 4.12 -8.12
N GLN A 137 8.88 4.39 -9.31
CA GLN A 137 9.92 3.56 -9.88
C GLN A 137 11.11 3.36 -8.94
N SER A 138 11.63 4.43 -8.37
CA SER A 138 12.78 4.38 -7.46
C SER A 138 12.55 3.51 -6.23
N GLN A 139 11.31 3.48 -5.71
CA GLN A 139 10.95 2.64 -4.58
C GLN A 139 10.90 1.16 -4.96
N PHE A 140 10.39 0.84 -6.17
CA PHE A 140 10.42 -0.51 -6.71
C PHE A 140 11.84 -1.00 -6.93
N GLU A 141 12.67 -0.20 -7.60
CA GLU A 141 14.07 -0.54 -7.89
C GLU A 141 14.86 -0.82 -6.61
N LYS A 142 14.69 0.01 -5.57
CA LYS A 142 15.35 -0.19 -4.28
C LYS A 142 14.99 -1.53 -3.64
N ILE A 143 13.71 -1.89 -3.58
CA ILE A 143 13.28 -3.18 -2.99
C ILE A 143 13.84 -4.34 -3.82
N ILE A 144 13.81 -4.21 -5.15
CA ILE A 144 14.34 -5.23 -6.05
C ILE A 144 15.84 -5.40 -5.85
N GLU A 145 16.61 -4.33 -5.78
CA GLU A 145 18.07 -4.38 -5.55
C GLU A 145 18.40 -5.08 -4.22
N ASP A 146 17.63 -4.80 -3.16
CA ASP A 146 17.83 -5.38 -1.84
C ASP A 146 17.53 -6.90 -1.82
N GLU A 147 16.56 -7.36 -2.61
CA GLU A 147 16.03 -8.72 -2.52
C GLU A 147 16.47 -9.66 -3.65
N ILE A 148 16.69 -9.15 -4.86
CA ILE A 148 16.93 -9.97 -6.05
C ILE A 148 18.11 -10.92 -5.88
N ARG A 149 19.22 -10.44 -5.31
CA ARG A 149 20.44 -11.25 -5.11
C ARG A 149 20.21 -12.39 -4.13
N LYS A 150 19.39 -12.16 -3.10
CA LYS A 150 19.06 -13.20 -2.11
C LYS A 150 18.26 -14.31 -2.77
N VAL A 151 17.25 -13.94 -3.58
CA VAL A 151 16.41 -14.92 -4.28
C VAL A 151 17.19 -15.65 -5.34
N GLU A 152 17.99 -14.98 -6.19
CA GLU A 152 18.83 -15.60 -7.21
C GLU A 152 19.83 -16.60 -6.59
N THR A 153 20.46 -16.23 -5.47
CA THR A 153 21.40 -17.11 -4.77
C THR A 153 20.70 -18.34 -4.19
N LYS A 154 19.54 -18.16 -3.56
CA LYS A 154 18.76 -19.22 -2.95
C LYS A 154 18.20 -20.21 -3.97
N THR A 155 17.73 -19.71 -5.11
CA THR A 155 17.02 -20.51 -6.12
C THR A 155 17.89 -20.95 -7.29
N GLN A 156 19.12 -20.44 -7.39
CA GLN A 156 20.02 -20.62 -8.54
C GLN A 156 19.35 -20.24 -9.87
N THR A 157 18.49 -19.23 -9.83
CA THR A 157 17.73 -18.74 -10.99
C THR A 157 18.04 -17.28 -11.22
N LYS A 158 18.44 -16.92 -12.43
CA LYS A 158 18.62 -15.52 -12.85
C LYS A 158 17.26 -14.87 -13.08
N ILE A 159 17.03 -13.68 -12.53
CA ILE A 159 15.78 -12.96 -12.68
C ILE A 159 16.01 -11.70 -13.50
N ASN A 160 15.36 -11.60 -14.66
CA ASN A 160 15.35 -10.41 -15.49
C ASN A 160 14.09 -9.61 -15.23
N ILE A 161 14.26 -8.33 -14.90
CA ILE A 161 13.13 -7.45 -14.55
C ILE A 161 13.04 -6.34 -15.60
N THR A 162 11.80 -6.08 -16.01
CA THR A 162 11.47 -4.97 -16.90
C THR A 162 10.31 -4.17 -16.34
N PHE A 163 10.25 -2.89 -16.69
CA PHE A 163 9.17 -2.01 -16.29
C PHE A 163 8.46 -1.42 -17.51
N SER A 164 7.16 -1.18 -17.36
CA SER A 164 6.41 -0.29 -18.23
C SER A 164 5.57 0.68 -17.38
N PHE A 165 5.18 1.78 -18.00
CA PHE A 165 4.36 2.79 -17.37
C PHE A 165 3.00 2.85 -18.04
N GLN A 166 1.94 3.03 -17.26
CA GLN A 166 0.62 3.21 -17.81
C GLN A 166 0.61 4.50 -18.64
N ASN A 167 0.10 4.41 -19.87
CA ASN A 167 0.04 5.55 -20.77
C ASN A 167 -1.01 6.56 -20.24
N PRO A 168 -0.64 7.85 -20.01
CA PRO A 168 -1.57 8.88 -19.57
C PRO A 168 -2.79 9.07 -20.51
N SER A 169 -2.68 8.68 -21.79
CA SER A 169 -3.83 8.70 -22.72
C SER A 169 -4.96 7.74 -22.31
N THR A 170 -4.66 6.76 -21.46
CA THR A 170 -5.65 5.80 -20.91
C THR A 170 -6.28 6.28 -19.60
N ASP A 171 -5.91 7.45 -19.10
CA ASP A 171 -6.45 7.99 -17.87
C ASP A 171 -7.94 8.34 -18.04
N THR A 172 -8.69 8.14 -16.96
CA THR A 172 -10.12 8.45 -16.91
C THR A 172 -10.36 9.79 -16.21
N ILE A 173 -11.36 10.51 -16.66
CA ILE A 173 -11.80 11.76 -16.00
C ILE A 173 -12.38 11.43 -14.62
N ALA A 174 -11.96 12.15 -13.58
CA ALA A 174 -12.59 12.06 -12.27
C ALA A 174 -13.94 12.78 -12.29
N VAL A 175 -14.93 12.21 -11.63
CA VAL A 175 -16.27 12.81 -11.48
C VAL A 175 -16.66 12.92 -10.01
N GLY A 176 -17.45 13.92 -9.68
CA GLY A 176 -18.08 14.08 -8.37
C GLY A 176 -19.25 13.10 -8.19
N LEU A 177 -19.85 13.12 -7.00
CA LEU A 177 -21.05 12.30 -6.68
C LEU A 177 -22.28 12.72 -7.50
N ASP A 178 -22.28 13.93 -8.06
CA ASP A 178 -23.26 14.49 -8.97
C ASP A 178 -23.03 14.10 -10.44
N ASN A 179 -22.05 13.24 -10.72
CA ASN A 179 -21.58 12.85 -12.05
C ASN A 179 -21.02 14.00 -12.91
N MET A 180 -20.72 15.17 -12.32
CA MET A 180 -20.05 16.24 -13.02
C MET A 180 -18.53 16.06 -12.99
N PRO A 181 -17.80 16.49 -14.05
CA PRO A 181 -16.36 16.43 -14.09
C PRO A 181 -15.71 17.16 -12.91
N PHE A 182 -14.90 16.43 -12.13
CA PHE A 182 -14.20 17.00 -10.99
C PHE A 182 -13.07 17.93 -11.45
N ARG A 183 -12.99 19.10 -10.81
CA ARG A 183 -11.97 20.11 -11.06
C ARG A 183 -11.19 20.37 -9.78
N ASN A 184 -9.88 20.57 -9.92
CA ASN A 184 -9.03 21.00 -8.81
C ASN A 184 -9.26 22.48 -8.47
N ASP A 185 -8.55 22.99 -7.45
CA ASP A 185 -8.65 24.37 -6.96
C ASP A 185 -8.30 25.42 -8.03
N MET A 186 -7.58 25.04 -9.08
CA MET A 186 -7.26 25.88 -10.24
C MET A 186 -8.29 25.76 -11.38
N GLY A 187 -9.41 25.06 -11.18
CA GLY A 187 -10.46 24.84 -12.16
C GLY A 187 -10.12 23.85 -13.28
N LYS A 188 -8.97 23.16 -13.22
CA LYS A 188 -8.56 22.17 -14.23
C LYS A 188 -9.23 20.83 -13.98
N LEU A 189 -9.57 20.12 -15.07
CA LEU A 189 -10.06 18.74 -15.00
C LEU A 189 -9.03 17.83 -14.34
N VAL A 190 -9.51 16.94 -13.48
CA VAL A 190 -8.66 15.93 -12.84
C VAL A 190 -8.83 14.62 -13.58
N PHE A 191 -7.71 14.04 -14.01
CA PHE A 191 -7.61 12.71 -14.59
C PHE A 191 -6.96 11.76 -13.59
N ARG A 192 -7.33 10.51 -13.65
CA ARG A 192 -6.77 9.45 -12.79
C ARG A 192 -6.43 8.23 -13.63
N PRO A 193 -5.36 7.52 -13.27
CA PRO A 193 -5.03 6.26 -13.92
C PRO A 193 -6.25 5.35 -13.98
N ALA A 194 -6.53 4.85 -15.17
CA ALA A 194 -7.62 3.91 -15.39
C ALA A 194 -7.34 2.57 -14.69
N GLY A 195 -8.36 1.73 -14.58
CA GLY A 195 -8.23 0.40 -14.02
C GLY A 195 -7.36 -0.53 -14.89
N HIS A 196 -7.26 -1.79 -14.46
CA HIS A 196 -6.41 -2.80 -15.11
C HIS A 196 -6.71 -3.04 -16.60
N GLY A 197 -7.88 -2.68 -17.09
CA GLY A 197 -8.20 -2.74 -18.53
C GLY A 197 -7.28 -1.86 -19.39
N ALA A 198 -6.79 -0.75 -18.86
CA ALA A 198 -5.82 0.11 -19.56
C ALA A 198 -4.44 -0.55 -19.74
N LEU A 199 -4.13 -1.60 -18.96
CA LEU A 199 -2.87 -2.33 -19.06
C LEU A 199 -2.76 -3.22 -20.31
N ILE A 200 -3.86 -3.38 -21.09
CA ILE A 200 -3.84 -4.10 -22.36
C ILE A 200 -2.82 -3.47 -23.30
N ASP A 201 -2.73 -2.14 -23.34
CA ASP A 201 -1.75 -1.46 -24.20
C ASP A 201 -0.30 -1.80 -23.79
N ASN A 202 -0.04 -1.89 -22.49
CA ASN A 202 1.27 -2.32 -21.99
C ASN A 202 1.57 -3.78 -22.37
N LEU A 203 0.59 -4.68 -22.24
CA LEU A 203 0.74 -6.09 -22.61
C LEU A 203 0.99 -6.25 -24.10
N ASN A 204 0.28 -5.50 -24.96
CA ASN A 204 0.45 -5.55 -26.41
C ASN A 204 1.82 -5.04 -26.89
N GLN A 205 2.55 -4.31 -26.05
CA GLN A 205 3.89 -3.81 -26.35
C GLN A 205 5.01 -4.71 -25.81
N MET A 206 4.65 -5.81 -25.15
CA MET A 206 5.63 -6.79 -24.67
C MET A 206 5.92 -7.80 -25.78
N ASP A 207 7.22 -8.00 -26.11
CA ASP A 207 7.69 -9.02 -27.05
C ASP A 207 7.69 -10.43 -26.43
#